data_b25b66079205b480516f471b80b85f9b
#
_entry.id   b25b66079205b480516f471b80b85f9b
#
_cell.length_a   1.000
_cell.length_b   1.000
_cell.length_c   1.000
_cell.angle_alpha   90.00
_cell.angle_beta   90.00
_cell.angle_gamma   90.00
#
_symmetry.space_group_name_H-M   'P 1'
#
loop_
_entity.id
_entity.type
_entity.pdbx_description
1 polymer ?
#
loop_
_entity_poly.entity_id
_entity_poly.type
_entity_poly.pdbx_seq_one_letter_code
_entity_poly.pdbx_strand_id
1 'polypeptide(L)'
;ITIEVNPVVTTSVNISSDSGSTICAGTSVTFTAVPTNGGTPVYQWKRNGSPVGTNSSNYTISSLNNGDVVTCEMISSLTCPSPAVATSNSIVMTVNSSSTPTVSIISSEGNSICNGTNVTFTATSTNGGSLPVYQWMLNGAPVGTNSAVYTNSTLTDNDVVSCVLTRNALCPTT
;
A
#
# COMPACT_ATOMS: atom_id res chain seq x y z
N ILE A 1 -16.19 49.50 -36.96
CA ILE A 1 -15.77 48.62 -35.85
C ILE A 1 -16.27 47.22 -36.19
N THR A 2 -15.35 46.27 -36.28
CA THR A 2 -15.69 44.85 -36.48
C THR A 2 -15.65 44.19 -35.13
N ILE A 3 -16.68 43.46 -34.76
CA ILE A 3 -16.76 42.68 -33.52
C ILE A 3 -16.60 41.23 -33.90
N GLU A 4 -15.68 40.51 -33.29
CA GLU A 4 -15.51 39.10 -33.37
C GLU A 4 -16.11 38.44 -32.12
N VAL A 5 -17.02 37.47 -32.30
CA VAL A 5 -17.65 36.72 -31.20
C VAL A 5 -17.12 35.31 -31.25
N ASN A 6 -16.30 34.92 -30.26
CA ASN A 6 -15.79 33.57 -30.13
C ASN A 6 -16.80 32.66 -29.39
N PRO A 7 -16.95 31.39 -29.78
CA PRO A 7 -17.77 30.44 -29.07
C PRO A 7 -17.19 30.13 -27.68
N VAL A 8 -18.04 29.83 -26.74
CA VAL A 8 -17.64 29.34 -25.41
C VAL A 8 -17.10 27.91 -25.53
N VAL A 9 -15.93 27.66 -24.94
CA VAL A 9 -15.26 26.36 -24.97
C VAL A 9 -15.32 25.75 -23.56
N THR A 10 -15.97 24.56 -23.45
CA THR A 10 -16.02 23.84 -22.16
C THR A 10 -14.67 23.22 -21.84
N THR A 11 -14.17 23.53 -20.66
CA THR A 11 -12.88 23.04 -20.16
C THR A 11 -13.06 22.05 -19.02
N SER A 12 -12.22 21.05 -18.96
CA SER A 12 -12.17 20.08 -17.85
C SER A 12 -10.77 19.51 -17.69
N VAL A 13 -10.49 18.91 -16.53
CA VAL A 13 -9.28 18.17 -16.25
C VAL A 13 -9.62 16.92 -15.45
N ASN A 14 -9.01 15.79 -15.78
CA ASN A 14 -9.07 14.57 -15.00
C ASN A 14 -7.69 14.16 -14.55
N ILE A 15 -7.59 13.56 -13.36
CA ILE A 15 -6.34 13.03 -12.86
C ILE A 15 -6.40 11.51 -12.67
N SER A 16 -5.27 10.86 -12.87
CA SER A 16 -5.05 9.44 -12.61
C SER A 16 -3.75 9.24 -11.83
N SER A 17 -3.59 8.09 -11.21
CA SER A 17 -2.39 7.65 -10.51
C SER A 17 -1.80 6.44 -11.24
N ASP A 18 -0.48 6.38 -11.37
CA ASP A 18 0.26 5.23 -11.94
C ASP A 18 0.19 3.97 -11.06
N SER A 19 0.02 4.14 -9.75
CA SER A 19 0.04 3.07 -8.74
C SER A 19 -1.35 2.78 -8.15
N GLY A 20 -2.42 3.38 -8.71
CA GLY A 20 -3.77 3.31 -8.14
C GLY A 20 -3.91 4.12 -6.86
N SER A 21 -4.96 3.84 -6.07
CA SER A 21 -5.26 4.58 -4.84
C SER A 21 -4.86 3.84 -3.55
N THR A 22 -4.40 2.58 -3.65
CA THR A 22 -3.97 1.78 -2.49
C THR A 22 -2.50 1.42 -2.65
N ILE A 23 -1.67 1.90 -1.75
CA ILE A 23 -0.21 1.78 -1.80
C ILE A 23 0.37 1.41 -0.43
N CYS A 24 1.66 1.09 -0.42
CA CYS A 24 2.44 0.97 0.80
C CYS A 24 3.08 2.32 1.17
N ALA A 25 3.29 2.56 2.47
CA ALA A 25 4.00 3.74 2.93
C ALA A 25 5.38 3.84 2.26
N GLY A 26 5.74 5.04 1.80
CA GLY A 26 6.98 5.30 1.09
C GLY A 26 6.97 4.98 -0.42
N THR A 27 5.87 4.42 -0.95
CA THR A 27 5.74 4.23 -2.41
C THR A 27 5.73 5.57 -3.13
N SER A 28 6.57 5.70 -4.16
CA SER A 28 6.54 6.87 -5.04
C SER A 28 5.36 6.75 -6.00
N VAL A 29 4.50 7.74 -6.02
CA VAL A 29 3.30 7.81 -6.87
C VAL A 29 3.39 9.02 -7.78
N THR A 30 3.10 8.80 -9.06
CA THR A 30 2.97 9.89 -10.04
C THR A 30 1.50 10.07 -10.43
N PHE A 31 0.97 11.25 -10.14
CA PHE A 31 -0.34 11.68 -10.61
C PHE A 31 -0.17 12.40 -11.95
N THR A 32 -1.04 12.08 -12.92
CA THR A 32 -1.05 12.67 -14.25
C THR A 32 -2.38 13.38 -14.50
N ALA A 33 -2.31 14.65 -14.89
CA ALA A 33 -3.46 15.46 -15.28
C ALA A 33 -3.65 15.42 -16.79
N VAL A 34 -4.87 15.09 -17.23
CA VAL A 34 -5.27 15.08 -18.64
C VAL A 34 -6.30 16.18 -18.85
N PRO A 35 -5.93 17.27 -19.53
CA PRO A 35 -6.83 18.39 -19.80
C PRO A 35 -7.73 18.12 -21.01
N THR A 36 -8.92 18.68 -21.00
CA THR A 36 -9.79 18.87 -22.17
C THR A 36 -9.94 20.35 -22.42
N ASN A 37 -9.65 20.80 -23.64
CA ASN A 37 -9.69 22.20 -24.03
C ASN A 37 -8.87 23.12 -23.12
N GLY A 38 -7.69 22.67 -22.68
CA GLY A 38 -6.79 23.46 -21.82
C GLY A 38 -5.95 24.48 -22.59
N GLY A 39 -5.68 24.25 -23.89
CA GLY A 39 -4.65 25.00 -24.64
C GLY A 39 -3.26 24.67 -24.15
N THR A 40 -2.52 25.67 -23.68
CA THR A 40 -1.29 25.55 -22.88
C THR A 40 -1.62 25.83 -21.42
N PRO A 41 -2.17 24.84 -20.67
CA PRO A 41 -2.78 25.09 -19.37
C PRO A 41 -1.72 25.31 -18.29
N VAL A 42 -2.13 26.04 -17.25
CA VAL A 42 -1.40 26.13 -15.99
C VAL A 42 -2.04 25.18 -14.99
N TYR A 43 -1.24 24.35 -14.32
CA TYR A 43 -1.66 23.37 -13.34
C TYR A 43 -1.29 23.81 -11.92
N GLN A 44 -2.22 23.62 -10.99
CA GLN A 44 -1.97 23.71 -9.57
C GLN A 44 -2.46 22.45 -8.88
N TRP A 45 -1.53 21.61 -8.46
CA TRP A 45 -1.81 20.42 -7.66
C TRP A 45 -2.14 20.80 -6.23
N LYS A 46 -3.03 20.05 -5.60
CA LYS A 46 -3.41 20.22 -4.20
C LYS A 46 -3.41 18.88 -3.49
N ARG A 47 -2.92 18.88 -2.25
CA ARG A 47 -3.05 17.77 -1.30
C ARG A 47 -3.81 18.25 -0.08
N ASN A 48 -4.93 17.63 0.24
CA ASN A 48 -5.83 18.04 1.33
C ASN A 48 -6.25 19.53 1.22
N GLY A 49 -6.46 20.00 -0.01
CA GLY A 49 -6.80 21.37 -0.30
C GLY A 49 -5.61 22.37 -0.32
N SER A 50 -4.45 21.98 0.20
CA SER A 50 -3.25 22.85 0.20
C SER A 50 -2.47 22.73 -1.10
N PRO A 51 -1.96 23.83 -1.67
CA PRO A 51 -1.14 23.83 -2.88
C PRO A 51 0.13 22.99 -2.69
N VAL A 52 0.45 22.14 -3.69
CA VAL A 52 1.67 21.33 -3.74
C VAL A 52 2.18 21.25 -5.18
N GLY A 53 3.41 20.75 -5.34
CA GLY A 53 4.03 20.55 -6.65
C GLY A 53 4.35 21.82 -7.41
N THR A 54 4.55 21.70 -8.72
CA THR A 54 4.87 22.77 -9.65
C THR A 54 3.85 22.82 -10.77
N ASN A 55 3.91 23.85 -11.61
CA ASN A 55 3.11 23.93 -12.84
C ASN A 55 3.56 22.83 -13.84
N SER A 56 2.99 21.64 -13.69
CA SER A 56 3.27 20.46 -14.53
C SER A 56 2.04 19.60 -14.63
N SER A 57 1.86 18.92 -15.76
CA SER A 57 0.84 17.88 -15.92
C SER A 57 1.07 16.66 -15.04
N ASN A 58 2.27 16.53 -14.44
CA ASN A 58 2.62 15.43 -13.55
C ASN A 58 3.00 15.94 -12.16
N TYR A 59 2.56 15.22 -11.12
CA TYR A 59 2.95 15.44 -9.73
C TYR A 59 3.39 14.13 -9.11
N THR A 60 4.67 14.04 -8.69
CA THR A 60 5.24 12.83 -8.07
C THR A 60 5.53 13.08 -6.60
N ILE A 61 5.14 12.13 -5.75
CA ILE A 61 5.31 12.20 -4.30
C ILE A 61 5.48 10.79 -3.71
N SER A 62 6.34 10.66 -2.68
CA SER A 62 6.57 9.40 -1.93
C SER A 62 6.17 9.49 -0.45
N SER A 63 5.69 10.65 0.01
CA SER A 63 5.32 10.90 1.41
C SER A 63 3.80 11.06 1.61
N LEU A 64 3.02 10.22 0.93
CA LEU A 64 1.57 10.17 1.11
C LEU A 64 1.20 9.49 2.43
N ASN A 65 0.18 10.03 3.09
CA ASN A 65 -0.43 9.46 4.28
C ASN A 65 -1.78 8.82 3.93
N ASN A 66 -2.22 7.90 4.79
CA ASN A 66 -3.56 7.33 4.65
C ASN A 66 -4.64 8.41 4.78
N GLY A 67 -5.55 8.44 3.82
CA GLY A 67 -6.60 9.46 3.74
C GLY A 67 -6.21 10.74 2.99
N ASP A 68 -4.97 10.88 2.49
CA ASP A 68 -4.62 12.04 1.67
C ASP A 68 -5.50 12.11 0.42
N VAL A 69 -5.99 13.32 0.13
CA VAL A 69 -6.82 13.63 -1.03
C VAL A 69 -6.01 14.48 -2.00
N VAL A 70 -5.82 13.98 -3.22
CA VAL A 70 -5.11 14.70 -4.29
C VAL A 70 -6.09 15.20 -5.33
N THR A 71 -5.95 16.46 -5.72
CA THR A 71 -6.70 17.13 -6.80
C THR A 71 -5.78 18.02 -7.61
N CYS A 72 -6.24 18.43 -8.80
CA CYS A 72 -5.54 19.36 -9.65
C CYS A 72 -6.52 20.43 -10.16
N GLU A 73 -6.14 21.68 -10.06
CA GLU A 73 -6.80 22.77 -10.77
C GLU A 73 -6.04 23.09 -12.06
N MET A 74 -6.78 23.33 -13.13
CA MET A 74 -6.25 23.69 -14.44
C MET A 74 -6.83 25.03 -14.85
N ILE A 75 -5.94 25.96 -15.20
CA ILE A 75 -6.32 27.25 -15.80
C ILE A 75 -6.12 27.11 -17.29
N SER A 76 -7.18 27.28 -18.08
CA SER A 76 -7.13 27.22 -19.55
C SER A 76 -6.52 28.50 -20.13
N SER A 77 -5.72 28.36 -21.17
CA SER A 77 -5.19 29.49 -21.95
C SER A 77 -6.02 29.81 -23.22
N LEU A 78 -7.14 29.11 -23.43
CA LEU A 78 -7.98 29.36 -24.60
C LEU A 78 -8.77 30.67 -24.48
N THR A 79 -9.25 31.15 -25.60
CA THR A 79 -10.20 32.27 -25.66
C THR A 79 -11.60 31.76 -25.28
N CYS A 80 -12.28 32.46 -24.37
CA CYS A 80 -13.64 32.13 -23.89
C CYS A 80 -13.80 30.73 -23.25
N PRO A 81 -12.91 30.32 -22.29
CA PRO A 81 -13.04 29.05 -21.60
C PRO A 81 -14.17 29.11 -20.57
N SER A 82 -14.92 28.02 -20.39
CA SER A 82 -15.95 27.91 -19.35
C SER A 82 -15.96 26.49 -18.74
N PRO A 83 -15.56 26.36 -17.47
CA PRO A 83 -15.00 27.37 -16.59
C PRO A 83 -13.58 27.78 -17.00
N ALA A 84 -13.13 28.98 -16.64
CA ALA A 84 -11.73 29.41 -16.85
C ALA A 84 -10.74 28.59 -16.01
N VAL A 85 -11.18 28.16 -14.81
CA VAL A 85 -10.47 27.24 -13.91
C VAL A 85 -11.31 25.98 -13.75
N ALA A 86 -10.77 24.86 -14.19
CA ALA A 86 -11.40 23.55 -14.01
C ALA A 86 -10.73 22.79 -12.86
N THR A 87 -11.54 22.16 -12.01
CA THR A 87 -11.04 21.27 -10.93
C THR A 87 -11.24 19.82 -11.34
N SER A 88 -10.24 18.98 -11.09
CA SER A 88 -10.27 17.54 -11.42
C SER A 88 -11.19 16.74 -10.49
N ASN A 89 -11.38 15.47 -10.83
CA ASN A 89 -11.78 14.45 -9.85
C ASN A 89 -10.78 14.43 -8.68
N SER A 90 -11.22 13.90 -7.54
CA SER A 90 -10.33 13.65 -6.38
C SER A 90 -9.87 12.20 -6.36
N ILE A 91 -8.61 11.97 -5.94
CA ILE A 91 -8.09 10.64 -5.62
C ILE A 91 -7.80 10.61 -4.11
N VAL A 92 -8.51 9.73 -3.40
CA VAL A 92 -8.28 9.49 -1.97
C VAL A 92 -7.32 8.31 -1.83
N MET A 93 -6.21 8.51 -1.14
CA MET A 93 -5.16 7.51 -0.99
C MET A 93 -5.39 6.63 0.24
N THR A 94 -5.30 5.33 0.05
CA THR A 94 -5.19 4.34 1.12
C THR A 94 -3.73 3.93 1.25
N VAL A 95 -3.08 4.32 2.35
CA VAL A 95 -1.67 4.02 2.58
C VAL A 95 -1.55 3.01 3.71
N ASN A 96 -1.08 1.81 3.36
CA ASN A 96 -0.85 0.73 4.30
C ASN A 96 0.56 0.83 4.90
N SER A 97 0.66 0.71 6.24
CA SER A 97 1.96 0.69 6.91
C SER A 97 2.70 -0.61 6.63
N SER A 98 4.01 -0.51 6.43
CA SER A 98 4.92 -1.66 6.47
C SER A 98 5.16 -2.05 7.92
N SER A 99 5.05 -3.33 8.25
CA SER A 99 5.35 -3.85 9.59
C SER A 99 6.08 -5.19 9.48
N THR A 100 7.10 -5.40 10.32
CA THR A 100 7.86 -6.66 10.33
C THR A 100 7.02 -7.78 10.93
N PRO A 101 6.83 -8.91 10.23
CA PRO A 101 6.18 -10.07 10.82
C PRO A 101 7.12 -10.72 11.84
N THR A 102 6.55 -11.16 12.97
CA THR A 102 7.27 -11.95 13.97
C THR A 102 6.44 -13.17 14.35
N VAL A 103 7.13 -14.23 14.76
CA VAL A 103 6.52 -15.43 15.32
C VAL A 103 7.27 -15.82 16.58
N SER A 104 6.53 -16.17 17.62
CA SER A 104 7.03 -16.80 18.83
C SER A 104 6.39 -18.18 18.96
N ILE A 105 7.12 -19.13 19.54
CA ILE A 105 6.62 -20.48 19.81
C ILE A 105 6.73 -20.80 21.30
N ILE A 106 5.75 -21.55 21.80
CA ILE A 106 5.77 -22.12 23.14
C ILE A 106 5.52 -23.62 23.03
N SER A 107 6.08 -24.40 23.95
CA SER A 107 5.80 -25.84 24.08
C SER A 107 4.87 -26.07 25.27
N SER A 108 3.98 -27.10 25.20
CA SER A 108 3.08 -27.46 26.27
C SER A 108 3.81 -28.02 27.51
N GLU A 109 4.97 -28.65 27.30
CA GLU A 109 5.69 -29.40 28.33
C GLU A 109 7.03 -28.75 28.73
N GLY A 110 7.31 -27.52 28.21
CA GLY A 110 8.62 -26.88 28.41
C GLY A 110 9.74 -27.53 27.59
N ASN A 111 10.97 -27.45 28.09
CA ASN A 111 12.17 -27.88 27.35
C ASN A 111 12.79 -29.20 27.84
N SER A 112 12.19 -29.82 28.87
CA SER A 112 12.66 -31.09 29.43
C SER A 112 11.50 -32.08 29.50
N ILE A 113 11.57 -33.14 28.75
CA ILE A 113 10.50 -34.11 28.57
C ILE A 113 11.02 -35.54 28.69
N CYS A 114 10.14 -36.49 28.98
CA CYS A 114 10.45 -37.90 28.89
C CYS A 114 10.34 -38.40 27.43
N ASN A 115 11.12 -39.43 27.10
CA ASN A 115 11.05 -40.03 25.77
C ASN A 115 9.60 -40.53 25.48
N GLY A 116 9.09 -40.23 24.29
CA GLY A 116 7.73 -40.58 23.87
C GLY A 116 6.65 -39.59 24.35
N THR A 117 6.99 -38.53 25.08
CA THR A 117 6.02 -37.49 25.44
C THR A 117 5.49 -36.80 24.20
N ASN A 118 4.17 -36.71 24.09
CA ASN A 118 3.53 -35.94 23.01
C ASN A 118 3.55 -34.45 23.36
N VAL A 119 4.39 -33.68 22.67
CA VAL A 119 4.57 -32.24 22.88
C VAL A 119 3.78 -31.48 21.84
N THR A 120 3.04 -30.47 22.30
CA THR A 120 2.33 -29.53 21.43
C THR A 120 3.07 -28.19 21.41
N PHE A 121 3.47 -27.76 20.22
CA PHE A 121 4.05 -26.44 19.97
C PHE A 121 2.98 -25.52 19.43
N THR A 122 2.85 -24.33 20.02
CA THR A 122 1.91 -23.29 19.57
C THR A 122 2.67 -22.07 19.11
N ALA A 123 2.43 -21.63 17.87
CA ALA A 123 2.98 -20.42 17.29
C ALA A 123 2.00 -19.26 17.45
N THR A 124 2.49 -18.12 17.94
CA THR A 124 1.78 -16.85 17.97
C THR A 124 2.46 -15.88 17.03
N SER A 125 1.72 -15.40 16.02
CA SER A 125 2.23 -14.44 15.04
C SER A 125 1.78 -13.02 15.34
N THR A 126 2.66 -12.05 15.03
CA THR A 126 2.35 -10.62 15.01
C THR A 126 2.63 -10.10 13.61
N ASN A 127 1.75 -9.24 13.08
CA ASN A 127 1.87 -8.68 11.73
C ASN A 127 1.95 -9.72 10.61
N GLY A 128 1.42 -10.93 10.81
CA GLY A 128 1.39 -12.01 9.82
C GLY A 128 0.39 -11.81 8.68
N GLY A 129 -0.46 -10.80 8.76
CA GLY A 129 -1.58 -10.59 7.84
C GLY A 129 -2.83 -11.36 8.26
N SER A 130 -3.83 -11.40 7.37
CA SER A 130 -5.12 -12.07 7.64
C SER A 130 -5.04 -13.61 7.52
N LEU A 131 -4.09 -14.13 6.75
CA LEU A 131 -3.89 -15.55 6.50
C LEU A 131 -2.38 -15.87 6.54
N PRO A 132 -1.75 -15.83 7.73
CA PRO A 132 -0.34 -16.17 7.87
C PRO A 132 -0.08 -17.63 7.52
N VAL A 133 1.05 -17.90 6.87
CA VAL A 133 1.50 -19.26 6.55
C VAL A 133 2.61 -19.65 7.52
N TYR A 134 2.42 -20.78 8.18
CA TYR A 134 3.37 -21.35 9.14
C TYR A 134 4.09 -22.54 8.50
N GLN A 135 5.42 -22.57 8.61
CA GLN A 135 6.22 -23.72 8.27
C GLN A 135 7.02 -24.13 9.51
N TRP A 136 6.68 -25.25 10.09
CA TRP A 136 7.43 -25.85 11.20
C TRP A 136 8.69 -26.54 10.69
N MET A 137 9.74 -26.49 11.48
CA MET A 137 11.04 -27.07 11.18
C MET A 137 11.50 -27.89 12.38
N LEU A 138 12.03 -29.08 12.12
CA LEU A 138 12.74 -29.91 13.11
C LEU A 138 14.17 -30.08 12.61
N ASN A 139 15.13 -29.60 13.40
CA ASN A 139 16.56 -29.61 13.04
C ASN A 139 16.85 -28.99 11.65
N GLY A 140 16.08 -27.95 11.30
CA GLY A 140 16.20 -27.29 10.01
C GLY A 140 15.47 -27.97 8.84
N ALA A 141 14.90 -29.17 9.04
CA ALA A 141 14.09 -29.84 8.03
C ALA A 141 12.60 -29.47 8.17
N PRO A 142 11.86 -29.23 7.05
CA PRO A 142 10.44 -28.94 7.09
C PRO A 142 9.63 -30.11 7.66
N VAL A 143 8.73 -29.80 8.61
CA VAL A 143 7.82 -30.78 9.23
C VAL A 143 6.44 -30.18 9.40
N GLY A 144 5.45 -31.01 9.70
CA GLY A 144 4.07 -30.58 9.98
C GLY A 144 3.34 -30.00 8.77
N THR A 145 2.29 -29.26 9.03
CA THR A 145 1.42 -28.62 8.03
C THR A 145 1.34 -27.12 8.29
N ASN A 146 0.75 -26.36 7.38
CA ASN A 146 0.45 -24.93 7.59
C ASN A 146 -0.61 -24.77 8.70
N SER A 147 -0.15 -24.75 9.94
CA SER A 147 -0.97 -24.61 11.14
C SER A 147 -0.20 -23.84 12.22
N ALA A 148 -0.91 -23.07 13.03
CA ALA A 148 -0.34 -22.44 14.21
C ALA A 148 0.05 -23.44 15.31
N VAL A 149 -0.31 -24.72 15.13
CA VAL A 149 -0.04 -25.80 16.09
C VAL A 149 0.71 -26.93 15.39
N TYR A 150 1.75 -27.44 16.04
CA TYR A 150 2.52 -28.62 15.64
C TYR A 150 2.67 -29.56 16.83
N THR A 151 2.46 -30.85 16.64
CA THR A 151 2.62 -31.88 17.67
C THR A 151 3.66 -32.91 17.27
N ASN A 152 4.46 -33.37 18.23
CA ASN A 152 5.44 -34.43 18.02
C ASN A 152 5.63 -35.25 19.29
N SER A 153 5.61 -36.58 19.14
CA SER A 153 5.86 -37.55 20.22
C SER A 153 7.17 -38.36 20.04
N THR A 154 7.95 -38.02 19.03
CA THR A 154 9.17 -38.74 18.67
C THR A 154 10.42 -37.86 18.81
N LEU A 155 10.34 -36.79 19.62
CA LEU A 155 11.45 -35.92 19.89
C LEU A 155 12.57 -36.66 20.63
N THR A 156 13.81 -36.36 20.26
CA THR A 156 15.04 -36.89 20.85
C THR A 156 15.85 -35.77 21.49
N ASP A 157 16.87 -36.14 22.27
CA ASP A 157 17.75 -35.20 22.92
C ASP A 157 18.42 -34.26 21.89
N ASN A 158 18.50 -32.97 22.19
CA ASN A 158 19.02 -31.89 21.32
C ASN A 158 18.19 -31.60 20.08
N ASP A 159 16.96 -32.11 19.91
CA ASP A 159 16.09 -31.68 18.84
C ASP A 159 15.72 -30.21 18.96
N VAL A 160 15.81 -29.48 17.83
CA VAL A 160 15.50 -28.05 17.73
C VAL A 160 14.23 -27.87 16.89
N VAL A 161 13.17 -27.40 17.54
CA VAL A 161 11.93 -27.03 16.86
C VAL A 161 11.89 -25.53 16.61
N SER A 162 11.56 -25.14 15.40
CA SER A 162 11.37 -23.73 15.03
C SER A 162 10.17 -23.57 14.08
N CYS A 163 9.72 -22.35 13.92
CA CYS A 163 8.62 -22.02 13.02
C CYS A 163 8.99 -20.81 12.16
N VAL A 164 8.82 -20.95 10.85
CA VAL A 164 8.97 -19.86 9.89
C VAL A 164 7.59 -19.32 9.56
N LEU A 165 7.41 -18.01 9.69
CA LEU A 165 6.19 -17.31 9.35
C LEU A 165 6.32 -16.63 7.99
N THR A 166 5.44 -16.96 7.05
CA THR A 166 5.30 -16.24 5.78
C THR A 166 4.04 -15.39 5.84
N ARG A 167 4.23 -14.11 5.59
CA ARG A 167 3.18 -13.10 5.64
C ARG A 167 2.44 -13.01 4.31
N ASN A 168 1.11 -12.83 4.33
CA ASN A 168 0.29 -12.52 3.16
C ASN A 168 -0.19 -11.05 3.10
N ALA A 169 0.50 -10.12 3.75
CA ALA A 169 0.08 -8.72 3.78
C ALA A 169 0.54 -7.95 2.52
N LEU A 170 -0.28 -6.95 2.15
CA LEU A 170 -0.11 -6.13 0.95
C LEU A 170 1.21 -5.33 0.89
N CYS A 171 1.84 -5.06 2.05
CA CYS A 171 3.06 -4.25 2.12
C CYS A 171 4.16 -5.02 2.83
N PRO A 172 5.01 -5.75 2.10
CA PRO A 172 6.17 -6.41 2.69
C PRO A 172 7.16 -5.37 3.22
N THR A 173 7.90 -5.75 4.26
CA THR A 173 9.11 -5.01 4.64
C THR A 173 10.19 -5.28 3.60
N THR A 174 10.78 -4.26 3.06
CA THR A 174 12.05 -4.33 2.31
C THR A 174 13.20 -4.64 3.25
#